data_607ba5d479ea344cb5bdcc2f735e6c6e
#
_entry.id   607ba5d479ea344cb5bdcc2f735e6c6e
#
_cell.length_a   1.000
_cell.length_b   1.000
_cell.length_c   1.000
_cell.angle_alpha   90.00
_cell.angle_beta   90.00
_cell.angle_gamma   90.00
#
_symmetry.space_group_name_H-M   'P 1'
#
loop_
_entity.id
_entity.type
_entity.pdbx_description
1 polymer ?
#
loop_
_entity_poly.entity_id
_entity_poly.type
_entity_poly.pdbx_seq_one_letter_code
_entity_poly.pdbx_strand_id
1 'polypeptide(L)'
;MKIVIIDDEIEALYLFLEKIIGIADIEYKFYRDDLFGIVSYVSKEDVRAAFLDICMPRINGIELAEKLIQILPTIKIVFVTGLAINEDVLPKFVRDHTVGFLYKPYDSTAFGRLISRIKEDKPILIARMFDTFDCYVGQKKVEFSSVKSKELFALLLAYNGKTLTMNDAISQLWPDRDLEKSKILYRDAVWRLKRTLKEIGIPCLSSRRAELSLDKGQIECDYWNYLLTGEGDYRGEFLKSYDWSIYYLAELDDIQIKSAVKES
;
A
#
# COMPACT_ATOMS: atom_id res chain seq x y z
N MET A 1 -17.06 6.49 -0.24
CA MET A 1 -15.87 6.25 -1.09
C MET A 1 -15.75 7.41 -2.06
N LYS A 2 -14.59 8.12 -2.09
CA LYS A 2 -14.38 9.24 -3.02
C LYS A 2 -13.66 8.76 -4.27
N ILE A 3 -14.12 9.20 -5.44
CA ILE A 3 -13.46 8.93 -6.71
C ILE A 3 -13.35 10.22 -7.54
N VAL A 4 -12.36 10.25 -8.43
CA VAL A 4 -12.22 11.31 -9.43
C VAL A 4 -12.34 10.73 -10.83
N ILE A 5 -12.95 11.44 -11.72
CA ILE A 5 -13.13 11.08 -13.13
C ILE A 5 -12.55 12.20 -13.97
N ILE A 6 -11.61 11.87 -14.82
CA ILE A 6 -10.87 12.83 -15.64
C ILE A 6 -10.97 12.43 -17.10
N ASP A 7 -11.57 13.29 -17.91
CA ASP A 7 -11.76 13.11 -19.36
C ASP A 7 -11.95 14.50 -19.99
N ASP A 8 -11.29 14.80 -21.09
CA ASP A 8 -11.40 16.10 -21.76
C ASP A 8 -12.68 16.24 -22.59
N GLU A 9 -13.35 15.12 -22.86
CA GLU A 9 -14.63 15.09 -23.59
C GLU A 9 -15.82 15.18 -22.63
N ILE A 10 -16.62 16.24 -22.78
CA ILE A 10 -17.83 16.46 -21.95
C ILE A 10 -18.84 15.31 -22.12
N GLU A 11 -19.00 14.81 -23.33
CA GLU A 11 -19.92 13.70 -23.63
C GLU A 11 -19.51 12.42 -22.87
N ALA A 12 -18.23 12.13 -22.78
CA ALA A 12 -17.73 10.98 -22.02
C ALA A 12 -18.00 11.13 -20.51
N LEU A 13 -17.84 12.35 -19.96
CA LEU A 13 -18.20 12.64 -18.57
C LEU A 13 -19.69 12.47 -18.29
N TYR A 14 -20.56 12.88 -19.22
CA TYR A 14 -22.02 12.66 -19.10
C TYR A 14 -22.37 11.17 -19.14
N LEU A 15 -21.80 10.41 -20.06
CA LEU A 15 -22.03 8.96 -20.14
C LEU A 15 -21.52 8.24 -18.86
N PHE A 16 -20.44 8.72 -18.27
CA PHE A 16 -19.94 8.21 -17.00
C PHE A 16 -20.90 8.56 -15.86
N LEU A 17 -21.42 9.79 -15.83
CA LEU A 17 -22.40 10.23 -14.84
C LEU A 17 -23.65 9.34 -14.83
N GLU A 18 -24.19 8.98 -16.01
CA GLU A 18 -25.33 8.06 -16.13
C GLU A 18 -25.09 6.70 -15.49
N LYS A 19 -23.84 6.23 -15.49
CA LYS A 19 -23.47 4.94 -14.88
C LYS A 19 -23.27 5.02 -13.37
N ILE A 20 -22.82 6.17 -12.86
CA ILE A 20 -22.46 6.29 -11.45
C ILE A 20 -23.56 6.91 -10.59
N ILE A 21 -24.44 7.67 -11.20
CA ILE A 21 -25.57 8.30 -10.50
C ILE A 21 -26.45 7.24 -9.85
N GLY A 22 -26.72 7.38 -8.56
CA GLY A 22 -27.55 6.42 -7.82
C GLY A 22 -26.79 5.22 -7.25
N ILE A 23 -25.48 5.09 -7.49
CA ILE A 23 -24.68 4.11 -6.75
C ILE A 23 -24.44 4.63 -5.34
N ALA A 24 -24.97 3.92 -4.34
CA ALA A 24 -24.83 4.30 -2.94
C ALA A 24 -23.36 4.35 -2.48
N ASP A 25 -23.05 5.27 -1.56
CA ASP A 25 -21.76 5.40 -0.87
C ASP A 25 -20.58 5.82 -1.77
N ILE A 26 -20.87 6.42 -2.96
CA ILE A 26 -19.84 7.00 -3.81
C ILE A 26 -20.03 8.51 -3.90
N GLU A 27 -18.98 9.22 -3.49
CA GLU A 27 -18.79 10.64 -3.78
C GLU A 27 -17.88 10.73 -5.01
N TYR A 28 -18.28 11.51 -6.02
CA TYR A 28 -17.50 11.62 -7.25
C TYR A 28 -17.26 13.07 -7.63
N LYS A 29 -16.13 13.31 -8.28
CA LYS A 29 -15.76 14.62 -8.81
C LYS A 29 -15.23 14.48 -10.23
N PHE A 30 -15.75 15.30 -11.12
CA PHE A 30 -15.34 15.35 -12.52
C PHE A 30 -14.32 16.46 -12.74
N TYR A 31 -13.33 16.15 -13.55
CA TYR A 31 -12.37 17.12 -14.06
C TYR A 31 -12.21 16.95 -15.56
N ARG A 32 -12.01 18.04 -16.24
CA ARG A 32 -11.83 18.05 -17.68
C ARG A 32 -10.37 18.24 -18.06
N ASP A 33 -9.74 19.33 -17.63
CA ASP A 33 -8.37 19.70 -18.00
C ASP A 33 -7.65 20.52 -16.91
N ASP A 34 -8.22 20.59 -15.72
CA ASP A 34 -7.68 21.32 -14.57
C ASP A 34 -6.70 20.44 -13.77
N LEU A 35 -5.47 20.31 -14.27
CA LEU A 35 -4.43 19.53 -13.62
C LEU A 35 -4.14 20.01 -12.18
N PHE A 36 -4.13 21.33 -11.97
CA PHE A 36 -3.87 21.88 -10.63
C PHE A 36 -5.00 21.53 -9.66
N GLY A 37 -6.26 21.66 -10.09
CA GLY A 37 -7.43 21.28 -9.28
C GLY A 37 -7.45 19.78 -8.96
N ILE A 38 -7.09 18.91 -9.92
CA ILE A 38 -6.99 17.46 -9.73
C ILE A 38 -5.95 17.14 -8.64
N VAL A 39 -4.72 17.62 -8.81
CA VAL A 39 -3.62 17.40 -7.88
C VAL A 39 -3.95 17.94 -6.49
N SER A 40 -4.48 19.16 -6.41
CA SER A 40 -4.88 19.78 -5.13
C SER A 40 -6.00 18.99 -4.43
N TYR A 41 -6.95 18.43 -5.18
CA TYR A 41 -8.02 17.62 -4.60
C TYR A 41 -7.50 16.29 -4.08
N VAL A 42 -6.74 15.56 -4.89
CA VAL A 42 -6.19 14.23 -4.51
C VAL A 42 -5.20 14.34 -3.33
N SER A 43 -4.47 15.45 -3.21
CA SER A 43 -3.54 15.66 -2.09
C SER A 43 -4.23 15.97 -0.74
N LYS A 44 -5.48 16.45 -0.79
CA LYS A 44 -6.22 16.89 0.42
C LYS A 44 -7.31 15.91 0.86
N GLU A 45 -7.80 15.12 -0.09
CA GLU A 45 -8.96 14.26 0.11
C GLU A 45 -8.53 12.79 0.04
N ASP A 46 -9.21 11.93 0.79
CA ASP A 46 -9.01 10.47 0.74
C ASP A 46 -9.69 9.89 -0.51
N VAL A 47 -9.06 10.12 -1.68
CA VAL A 47 -9.55 9.64 -2.97
C VAL A 47 -9.18 8.17 -3.14
N ARG A 48 -10.17 7.32 -3.27
CA ARG A 48 -9.98 5.89 -3.40
C ARG A 48 -9.56 5.45 -4.79
N ALA A 49 -10.14 6.05 -5.82
CA ALA A 49 -9.82 5.72 -7.21
C ALA A 49 -9.90 6.91 -8.15
N ALA A 50 -9.09 6.87 -9.21
CA ALA A 50 -9.14 7.78 -10.33
C ALA A 50 -9.48 7.01 -11.61
N PHE A 51 -10.51 7.49 -12.33
CA PHE A 51 -10.87 7.05 -13.67
C PHE A 51 -10.27 8.06 -14.65
N LEU A 52 -9.33 7.61 -15.48
CA LEU A 52 -8.50 8.48 -16.32
C LEU A 52 -8.69 8.11 -17.79
N ASP A 53 -9.15 9.06 -18.60
CA ASP A 53 -9.00 8.88 -20.05
C ASP A 53 -7.51 8.88 -20.41
N ILE A 54 -7.14 8.00 -21.32
CA ILE A 54 -5.72 7.86 -21.71
C ILE A 54 -5.33 8.95 -22.70
N CYS A 55 -6.24 9.27 -23.64
CA CYS A 55 -5.93 10.11 -24.80
C CYS A 55 -6.34 11.56 -24.60
N MET A 56 -5.82 12.24 -23.58
CA MET A 56 -6.09 13.66 -23.35
C MET A 56 -5.04 14.58 -23.99
N PRO A 57 -5.43 15.75 -24.55
CA PRO A 57 -4.53 16.60 -25.31
C PRO A 57 -3.37 17.24 -24.53
N ARG A 58 -3.59 17.55 -23.24
CA ARG A 58 -2.64 18.31 -22.42
C ARG A 58 -1.71 17.44 -21.59
N ILE A 59 -2.19 16.29 -21.16
CA ILE A 59 -1.44 15.32 -20.38
C ILE A 59 -1.99 13.94 -20.70
N ASN A 60 -1.11 13.01 -21.01
CA ASN A 60 -1.51 11.63 -21.19
C ASN A 60 -2.00 11.04 -19.85
N GLY A 61 -3.09 10.25 -19.89
CA GLY A 61 -3.66 9.65 -18.68
C GLY A 61 -2.67 8.77 -17.92
N ILE A 62 -1.72 8.16 -18.59
CA ILE A 62 -0.65 7.36 -17.94
C ILE A 62 0.28 8.28 -17.15
N GLU A 63 0.73 9.40 -17.72
CA GLU A 63 1.56 10.40 -17.02
C GLU A 63 0.81 11.03 -15.83
N LEU A 64 -0.50 11.23 -15.99
CA LEU A 64 -1.33 11.69 -14.88
C LEU A 64 -1.43 10.64 -13.78
N ALA A 65 -1.61 9.37 -14.12
CA ALA A 65 -1.61 8.26 -13.16
C ALA A 65 -0.31 8.23 -12.34
N GLU A 66 0.85 8.36 -12.99
CA GLU A 66 2.15 8.41 -12.30
C GLU A 66 2.20 9.53 -11.25
N LYS A 67 1.74 10.74 -11.60
CA LYS A 67 1.69 11.88 -10.67
C LYS A 67 0.73 11.63 -9.51
N LEU A 68 -0.45 11.08 -9.78
CA LEU A 68 -1.44 10.81 -8.75
C LEU A 68 -0.98 9.73 -7.78
N ILE A 69 -0.31 8.68 -8.27
CA ILE A 69 0.26 7.61 -7.44
C ILE A 69 1.39 8.15 -6.55
N GLN A 70 2.23 9.05 -7.07
CA GLN A 70 3.28 9.71 -6.25
C GLN A 70 2.70 10.55 -5.12
N ILE A 71 1.55 11.20 -5.33
CA ILE A 71 0.86 12.03 -4.33
C ILE A 71 0.11 11.17 -3.32
N LEU A 72 -0.60 10.15 -3.81
CA LEU A 72 -1.44 9.26 -3.02
C LEU A 72 -1.15 7.80 -3.40
N PRO A 73 -0.13 7.16 -2.79
CA PRO A 73 0.29 5.79 -3.13
C PRO A 73 -0.78 4.71 -2.96
N THR A 74 -1.89 5.03 -2.31
CA THR A 74 -3.02 4.10 -2.13
C THR A 74 -4.10 4.27 -3.20
N ILE A 75 -3.96 5.25 -4.10
CA ILE A 75 -4.96 5.50 -5.14
C ILE A 75 -5.01 4.34 -6.14
N LYS A 76 -6.19 3.92 -6.49
CA LYS A 76 -6.43 2.93 -7.55
C LYS A 76 -6.69 3.63 -8.87
N ILE A 77 -6.13 3.09 -9.93
CA ILE A 77 -6.27 3.64 -11.28
C ILE A 77 -7.19 2.74 -12.10
N VAL A 78 -8.15 3.35 -12.76
CA VAL A 78 -8.94 2.73 -13.82
C VAL A 78 -8.74 3.56 -15.07
N PHE A 79 -8.17 2.96 -16.10
CA PHE A 79 -8.07 3.65 -17.38
C PHE A 79 -9.36 3.55 -18.16
N VAL A 80 -9.80 4.68 -18.69
CA VAL A 80 -10.95 4.80 -19.59
C VAL A 80 -10.41 5.01 -20.98
N THR A 81 -10.89 4.27 -21.98
CA THR A 81 -10.34 4.37 -23.34
C THR A 81 -11.30 3.86 -24.41
N GLY A 82 -11.24 4.44 -25.58
CA GLY A 82 -11.89 3.92 -26.79
C GLY A 82 -11.04 2.93 -27.58
N LEU A 83 -9.78 2.72 -27.20
CA LEU A 83 -8.84 1.86 -27.91
C LEU A 83 -8.46 0.63 -27.09
N ALA A 84 -8.25 -0.50 -27.76
CA ALA A 84 -7.67 -1.68 -27.12
C ALA A 84 -6.22 -1.39 -26.77
N ILE A 85 -5.88 -1.46 -25.47
CA ILE A 85 -4.53 -1.23 -24.95
C ILE A 85 -3.96 -2.55 -24.42
N ASN A 86 -2.72 -2.82 -24.77
CA ASN A 86 -1.95 -3.87 -24.12
C ASN A 86 -1.45 -3.36 -22.76
N GLU A 87 -1.80 -4.04 -21.67
CA GLU A 87 -1.36 -3.71 -20.30
C GLU A 87 0.18 -3.69 -20.16
N ASP A 88 0.89 -4.43 -21.02
CA ASP A 88 2.37 -4.46 -21.00
C ASP A 88 3.02 -3.13 -21.40
N VAL A 89 2.27 -2.20 -21.98
CA VAL A 89 2.76 -0.86 -22.32
C VAL A 89 2.82 0.05 -21.10
N LEU A 90 2.10 -0.30 -20.03
CA LEU A 90 2.11 0.50 -18.79
C LEU A 90 3.43 0.29 -18.03
N PRO A 91 4.04 1.36 -17.50
CA PRO A 91 5.12 1.23 -16.52
C PRO A 91 4.68 0.30 -15.37
N LYS A 92 5.58 -0.58 -14.90
CA LYS A 92 5.27 -1.55 -13.84
C LYS A 92 4.60 -0.89 -12.63
N PHE A 93 5.14 0.21 -12.19
CA PHE A 93 4.63 1.01 -11.08
C PHE A 93 3.17 1.48 -11.28
N VAL A 94 2.78 1.90 -12.49
CA VAL A 94 1.38 2.25 -12.82
C VAL A 94 0.52 1.00 -12.87
N ARG A 95 1.02 -0.07 -13.48
CA ARG A 95 0.33 -1.36 -13.60
C ARG A 95 -0.06 -1.92 -12.23
N ASP A 96 0.83 -1.84 -11.25
CA ASP A 96 0.58 -2.35 -9.89
C ASP A 96 -0.57 -1.61 -9.17
N HIS A 97 -0.91 -0.38 -9.61
CA HIS A 97 -2.04 0.42 -9.12
C HIS A 97 -3.27 0.34 -10.00
N THR A 98 -3.17 -0.31 -11.17
CA THR A 98 -4.28 -0.39 -12.13
C THR A 98 -5.24 -1.51 -11.76
N VAL A 99 -6.50 -1.12 -11.47
CA VAL A 99 -7.59 -2.07 -11.17
C VAL A 99 -8.14 -2.71 -12.44
N GLY A 100 -8.09 -1.97 -13.55
CA GLY A 100 -8.53 -2.45 -14.85
C GLY A 100 -8.82 -1.32 -15.85
N PHE A 101 -9.43 -1.71 -16.97
CA PHE A 101 -9.77 -0.83 -18.08
C PHE A 101 -11.28 -0.78 -18.27
N LEU A 102 -11.80 0.41 -18.52
CA LEU A 102 -13.18 0.66 -18.90
C LEU A 102 -13.22 1.15 -20.33
N TYR A 103 -13.78 0.36 -21.23
CA TYR A 103 -13.82 0.69 -22.64
C TYR A 103 -15.07 1.51 -22.99
N LYS A 104 -14.87 2.56 -23.79
CA LYS A 104 -15.98 3.36 -24.37
C LYS A 104 -16.58 2.59 -25.59
N PRO A 105 -17.92 2.46 -25.74
CA PRO A 105 -18.97 2.87 -24.81
C PRO A 105 -19.06 1.95 -23.58
N TYR A 106 -19.43 2.54 -22.43
CA TYR A 106 -19.36 1.85 -21.14
C TYR A 106 -20.36 0.70 -21.02
N ASP A 107 -19.88 -0.52 -20.91
CA ASP A 107 -20.70 -1.66 -20.50
C ASP A 107 -21.01 -1.59 -19.01
N SER A 108 -22.30 -1.62 -18.65
CA SER A 108 -22.77 -1.51 -17.26
C SER A 108 -22.27 -2.66 -16.39
N THR A 109 -22.06 -3.86 -16.95
CA THR A 109 -21.56 -5.02 -16.23
C THR A 109 -20.07 -4.87 -15.93
N ALA A 110 -19.27 -4.41 -16.91
CA ALA A 110 -17.85 -4.11 -16.71
C ALA A 110 -17.65 -2.97 -15.71
N PHE A 111 -18.46 -1.90 -15.81
CA PHE A 111 -18.45 -0.80 -14.85
C PHE A 111 -18.76 -1.28 -13.43
N GLY A 112 -19.83 -2.04 -13.24
CA GLY A 112 -20.21 -2.59 -11.93
C GLY A 112 -19.13 -3.48 -11.33
N ARG A 113 -18.47 -4.33 -12.14
CA ARG A 113 -17.33 -5.16 -11.69
C ARG A 113 -16.15 -4.33 -11.22
N LEU A 114 -15.79 -3.25 -11.93
CA LEU A 114 -14.70 -2.35 -11.52
C LEU A 114 -15.02 -1.63 -10.21
N ILE A 115 -16.24 -1.11 -10.07
CA ILE A 115 -16.70 -0.48 -8.82
C ILE A 115 -16.67 -1.46 -7.66
N SER A 116 -17.11 -2.72 -7.84
CA SER A 116 -17.03 -3.76 -6.81
C SER A 116 -15.58 -4.03 -6.41
N ARG A 117 -14.67 -4.21 -7.37
CA ARG A 117 -13.23 -4.41 -7.12
C ARG A 117 -12.60 -3.24 -6.35
N ILE A 118 -12.99 -2.01 -6.64
CA ILE A 118 -12.52 -0.83 -5.90
C ILE A 118 -13.08 -0.83 -4.47
N LYS A 119 -14.37 -1.16 -4.30
CA LYS A 119 -15.03 -1.23 -2.98
C LYS A 119 -14.50 -2.36 -2.10
N GLU A 120 -14.22 -3.52 -2.68
CA GLU A 120 -13.69 -4.71 -1.99
C GLU A 120 -12.21 -4.56 -1.62
N ASP A 121 -11.54 -3.55 -2.14
CA ASP A 121 -10.14 -3.30 -1.88
C ASP A 121 -9.92 -2.96 -0.41
N LYS A 122 -9.28 -3.87 0.28
CA LYS A 122 -8.97 -3.71 1.71
C LYS A 122 -7.96 -2.58 1.89
N PRO A 123 -8.02 -1.83 2.99
CA PRO A 123 -7.02 -0.82 3.28
C PRO A 123 -5.61 -1.46 3.27
N ILE A 124 -4.65 -0.76 2.71
CA ILE A 124 -3.25 -1.18 2.67
C ILE A 124 -2.49 -0.51 3.81
N LEU A 125 -1.70 -1.29 4.52
CA LEU A 125 -0.76 -0.79 5.51
C LEU A 125 0.58 -0.56 4.84
N ILE A 126 1.06 0.67 4.89
CA ILE A 126 2.40 1.03 4.43
C ILE A 126 3.35 0.96 5.62
N ALA A 127 4.33 0.06 5.56
CA ALA A 127 5.36 -0.10 6.57
C ALA A 127 6.68 0.50 6.07
N ARG A 128 7.25 1.42 6.83
CA ARG A 128 8.58 2.00 6.61
C ARG A 128 9.53 1.43 7.65
N MET A 129 10.54 0.73 7.19
CA MET A 129 11.50 0.01 8.04
C MET A 129 12.91 0.58 7.95
N PHE A 130 13.22 1.38 6.94
CA PHE A 130 14.50 2.07 6.86
C PHE A 130 14.53 3.25 7.83
N ASP A 131 15.67 3.43 8.54
CA ASP A 131 15.86 4.34 9.66
C ASP A 131 15.00 3.92 10.88
N THR A 132 13.88 4.59 11.14
CA THR A 132 12.94 4.30 12.23
C THR A 132 11.68 3.61 11.73
N PHE A 133 11.17 2.67 12.52
CA PHE A 133 9.95 1.94 12.19
C PHE A 133 8.69 2.79 12.33
N ASP A 134 7.96 2.96 11.24
CA ASP A 134 6.64 3.57 11.25
C ASP A 134 5.68 2.89 10.25
N CYS A 135 4.37 2.95 10.57
CA CYS A 135 3.32 2.41 9.73
C CYS A 135 2.24 3.45 9.45
N TYR A 136 1.62 3.36 8.26
CA TYR A 136 0.59 4.28 7.82
C TYR A 136 -0.56 3.52 7.14
N VAL A 137 -1.79 4.05 7.27
CA VAL A 137 -2.94 3.67 6.46
C VAL A 137 -3.44 4.93 5.78
N GLY A 138 -3.29 4.99 4.45
CA GLY A 138 -3.38 6.26 3.74
C GLY A 138 -2.33 7.24 4.26
N GLN A 139 -2.76 8.44 4.64
CA GLN A 139 -1.86 9.45 5.24
C GLN A 139 -1.78 9.41 6.78
N LYS A 140 -2.57 8.54 7.42
CA LYS A 140 -2.65 8.48 8.88
C LYS A 140 -1.63 7.52 9.45
N LYS A 141 -0.76 8.02 10.33
CA LYS A 141 0.18 7.19 11.10
C LYS A 141 -0.58 6.24 12.03
N VAL A 142 -0.15 4.99 12.08
CA VAL A 142 -0.71 3.97 12.97
C VAL A 142 -0.14 4.15 14.39
N GLU A 143 -1.05 4.33 15.34
CA GLU A 143 -0.71 4.43 16.76
C GLU A 143 -0.77 3.05 17.41
N PHE A 144 0.36 2.57 17.93
CA PHE A 144 0.44 1.31 18.65
C PHE A 144 0.21 1.53 20.15
N SER A 145 -0.64 0.73 20.76
CA SER A 145 -0.97 0.86 22.18
C SER A 145 0.18 0.46 23.13
N SER A 146 1.29 -0.11 22.65
CA SER A 146 2.50 -0.38 23.41
C SER A 146 3.73 -0.42 22.50
N VAL A 147 4.89 -0.01 23.06
CA VAL A 147 6.19 -0.06 22.37
C VAL A 147 6.50 -1.49 21.95
N LYS A 148 6.28 -2.50 22.83
CA LYS A 148 6.56 -3.90 22.53
C LYS A 148 5.60 -4.53 21.50
N SER A 149 4.37 -4.04 21.38
CA SER A 149 3.50 -4.47 20.28
C SER A 149 3.96 -3.90 18.94
N LYS A 150 4.47 -2.66 18.91
CA LYS A 150 5.10 -2.05 17.73
C LYS A 150 6.36 -2.79 17.33
N GLU A 151 7.23 -3.09 18.26
CA GLU A 151 8.48 -3.85 18.07
C GLU A 151 8.21 -5.27 17.56
N LEU A 152 7.22 -5.98 18.13
CA LEU A 152 6.78 -7.30 17.65
C LEU A 152 6.33 -7.24 16.19
N PHE A 153 5.61 -6.18 15.81
CA PHE A 153 5.19 -6.01 14.42
C PHE A 153 6.37 -5.74 13.48
N ALA A 154 7.33 -4.92 13.88
CA ALA A 154 8.56 -4.71 13.14
C ALA A 154 9.34 -6.03 12.94
N LEU A 155 9.44 -6.86 13.98
CA LEU A 155 10.09 -8.17 13.90
C LEU A 155 9.36 -9.11 12.92
N LEU A 156 8.03 -9.15 12.94
CA LEU A 156 7.22 -9.93 12.00
C LEU A 156 7.42 -9.49 10.54
N LEU A 157 7.54 -8.19 10.31
CA LEU A 157 7.86 -7.65 8.97
C LEU A 157 9.28 -8.02 8.53
N ALA A 158 10.26 -7.98 9.45
CA ALA A 158 11.63 -8.38 9.17
C ALA A 158 11.74 -9.89 8.83
N TYR A 159 10.86 -10.73 9.38
CA TYR A 159 10.74 -12.14 9.00
C TYR A 159 10.22 -12.37 7.57
N ASN A 160 9.79 -11.32 6.87
CA ASN A 160 9.44 -11.32 5.44
C ASN A 160 8.46 -12.43 5.04
N GLY A 161 7.39 -12.62 5.81
CA GLY A 161 6.37 -13.66 5.55
C GLY A 161 6.71 -15.04 6.09
N LYS A 162 7.91 -15.25 6.65
CA LYS A 162 8.24 -16.47 7.39
C LYS A 162 7.48 -16.51 8.73
N THR A 163 7.26 -17.70 9.25
CA THR A 163 6.63 -17.89 10.56
C THR A 163 7.60 -17.50 11.68
N LEU A 164 7.11 -16.68 12.62
CA LEU A 164 7.82 -16.31 13.85
C LEU A 164 7.28 -17.15 15.01
N THR A 165 8.13 -17.97 15.63
CA THR A 165 7.73 -18.73 16.82
C THR A 165 7.72 -17.85 18.07
N MET A 166 6.97 -18.27 19.10
CA MET A 166 6.95 -17.58 20.39
C MET A 166 8.36 -17.52 21.01
N ASN A 167 9.15 -18.58 20.88
CA ASN A 167 10.50 -18.62 21.45
C ASN A 167 11.44 -17.65 20.74
N ASP A 168 11.37 -17.60 19.40
CA ASP A 168 12.17 -16.64 18.62
C ASP A 168 11.79 -15.19 18.95
N ALA A 169 10.48 -14.91 19.05
CA ALA A 169 10.00 -13.59 19.45
C ALA A 169 10.48 -13.21 20.87
N ILE A 170 10.40 -14.14 21.83
CA ILE A 170 10.86 -13.89 23.20
C ILE A 170 12.37 -13.65 23.24
N SER A 171 13.16 -14.43 22.54
CA SER A 171 14.63 -14.28 22.52
C SER A 171 15.09 -12.95 21.94
N GLN A 172 14.33 -12.39 20.99
CA GLN A 172 14.64 -11.09 20.39
C GLN A 172 14.14 -9.90 21.23
N LEU A 173 12.90 -9.99 21.74
CA LEU A 173 12.26 -8.86 22.41
C LEU A 173 12.56 -8.76 23.91
N TRP A 174 12.95 -9.86 24.54
CA TRP A 174 13.23 -9.95 26.00
C TRP A 174 14.41 -10.89 26.31
N PRO A 175 15.62 -10.65 25.74
CA PRO A 175 16.74 -11.58 25.85
C PRO A 175 17.18 -11.86 27.30
N ASP A 176 17.08 -10.82 28.17
CA ASP A 176 17.60 -10.87 29.53
C ASP A 176 16.53 -11.23 30.58
N ARG A 177 15.35 -11.69 30.16
CA ARG A 177 14.22 -11.95 31.07
C ARG A 177 13.93 -13.43 31.25
N ASP A 178 13.43 -13.76 32.44
CA ASP A 178 12.89 -15.08 32.74
C ASP A 178 11.83 -15.51 31.73
N LEU A 179 11.90 -16.75 31.27
CA LEU A 179 11.06 -17.28 30.19
C LEU A 179 9.57 -17.24 30.53
N GLU A 180 9.16 -17.57 31.75
CA GLU A 180 7.75 -17.61 32.11
C GLU A 180 7.14 -16.20 32.17
N LYS A 181 7.91 -15.24 32.67
CA LYS A 181 7.49 -13.82 32.65
C LYS A 181 7.44 -13.30 31.20
N SER A 182 8.37 -13.67 30.35
CA SER A 182 8.42 -13.26 28.94
C SER A 182 7.25 -13.83 28.14
N LYS A 183 6.78 -15.04 28.43
CA LYS A 183 5.56 -15.60 27.83
C LYS A 183 4.31 -14.76 28.09
N ILE A 184 4.19 -14.20 29.31
CA ILE A 184 3.07 -13.30 29.64
C ILE A 184 3.15 -12.02 28.84
N LEU A 185 4.35 -11.39 28.78
CA LEU A 185 4.59 -10.16 28.02
C LEU A 185 4.36 -10.37 26.51
N TYR A 186 4.80 -11.50 25.98
CA TYR A 186 4.55 -11.88 24.59
C TYR A 186 3.07 -11.97 24.27
N ARG A 187 2.27 -12.64 25.11
CA ARG A 187 0.82 -12.76 24.91
C ARG A 187 0.13 -11.40 24.94
N ASP A 188 0.54 -10.51 25.85
CA ASP A 188 0.03 -9.13 25.90
C ASP A 188 0.40 -8.35 24.63
N ALA A 189 1.67 -8.44 24.19
CA ALA A 189 2.11 -7.78 22.97
C ALA A 189 1.34 -8.27 21.73
N VAL A 190 1.11 -9.59 21.60
CA VAL A 190 0.31 -10.19 20.51
C VAL A 190 -1.15 -9.72 20.58
N TRP A 191 -1.75 -9.68 21.77
CA TRP A 191 -3.12 -9.22 21.94
C TRP A 191 -3.28 -7.76 21.54
N ARG A 192 -2.37 -6.89 21.99
CA ARG A 192 -2.34 -5.45 21.63
C ARG A 192 -2.14 -5.26 20.14
N LEU A 193 -1.22 -5.99 19.53
CA LEU A 193 -0.97 -5.92 18.09
C LEU A 193 -2.21 -6.32 17.29
N LYS A 194 -2.84 -7.45 17.63
CA LYS A 194 -4.10 -7.88 16.99
C LYS A 194 -5.19 -6.82 17.09
N ARG A 195 -5.32 -6.20 18.26
CA ARG A 195 -6.29 -5.14 18.49
C ARG A 195 -6.01 -3.93 17.59
N THR A 196 -4.76 -3.44 17.56
CA THR A 196 -4.35 -2.31 16.70
C THR A 196 -4.65 -2.60 15.23
N LEU A 197 -4.24 -3.77 14.72
CA LEU A 197 -4.47 -4.15 13.32
C LEU A 197 -5.96 -4.27 12.98
N LYS A 198 -6.77 -4.74 13.92
CA LYS A 198 -8.23 -4.79 13.73
C LYS A 198 -8.86 -3.39 13.72
N GLU A 199 -8.43 -2.50 14.60
CA GLU A 199 -8.94 -1.13 14.70
C GLU A 199 -8.65 -0.31 13.43
N ILE A 200 -7.54 -0.57 12.75
CA ILE A 200 -7.21 0.05 11.45
C ILE A 200 -7.80 -0.70 10.23
N GLY A 201 -8.58 -1.75 10.45
CA GLY A 201 -9.23 -2.51 9.38
C GLY A 201 -8.32 -3.46 8.60
N ILE A 202 -7.12 -3.79 9.11
CA ILE A 202 -6.12 -4.64 8.44
C ILE A 202 -5.75 -5.83 9.34
N PRO A 203 -6.63 -6.86 9.46
CA PRO A 203 -6.38 -8.01 10.32
C PRO A 203 -5.39 -9.02 9.67
N CYS A 204 -4.20 -8.54 9.27
CA CYS A 204 -3.21 -9.31 8.54
C CYS A 204 -2.42 -10.32 9.41
N LEU A 205 -2.60 -10.32 10.74
CA LEU A 205 -1.86 -11.19 11.66
C LEU A 205 -2.60 -12.51 11.91
N SER A 206 -1.99 -13.61 11.47
CA SER A 206 -2.39 -14.98 11.86
C SER A 206 -1.61 -15.47 13.08
N SER A 207 -2.29 -16.19 13.96
CA SER A 207 -1.66 -16.78 15.16
C SER A 207 -2.21 -18.19 15.35
N ARG A 208 -1.34 -19.20 15.22
CA ARG A 208 -1.68 -20.61 15.37
C ARG A 208 -0.59 -21.33 16.19
N ARG A 209 -0.96 -22.07 17.23
CA ARG A 209 -0.05 -22.93 18.01
C ARG A 209 1.25 -22.26 18.45
N ALA A 210 1.18 -21.03 18.99
CA ALA A 210 2.33 -20.22 19.39
C ALA A 210 3.24 -19.75 18.23
N GLU A 211 2.73 -19.73 17.02
CA GLU A 211 3.36 -19.21 15.83
C GLU A 211 2.59 -17.99 15.30
N LEU A 212 3.31 -17.03 14.80
CA LEU A 212 2.76 -15.82 14.16
C LEU A 212 3.22 -15.75 12.71
N SER A 213 2.33 -15.31 11.83
CA SER A 213 2.63 -15.01 10.44
C SER A 213 1.81 -13.83 9.95
N LEU A 214 2.31 -13.13 8.93
CA LEU A 214 1.62 -12.01 8.30
C LEU A 214 1.05 -12.43 6.93
N ASP A 215 -0.19 -12.03 6.68
CA ASP A 215 -0.73 -11.96 5.32
C ASP A 215 -0.16 -10.70 4.65
N LYS A 216 0.71 -10.88 3.68
CA LYS A 216 1.41 -9.80 2.97
C LYS A 216 0.49 -9.03 2.01
N GLY A 217 -0.66 -9.59 1.61
CA GLY A 217 -1.54 -9.03 0.59
C GLY A 217 -2.18 -7.67 0.93
N GLN A 218 -2.05 -7.23 2.19
CA GLN A 218 -2.54 -5.93 2.66
C GLN A 218 -1.41 -5.04 3.20
N ILE A 219 -0.14 -5.37 2.92
CA ILE A 219 1.02 -4.66 3.46
C ILE A 219 1.96 -4.30 2.32
N GLU A 220 2.24 -3.03 2.17
CA GLU A 220 3.36 -2.50 1.39
C GLU A 220 4.51 -2.23 2.34
N CYS A 221 5.68 -2.81 2.08
CA CYS A 221 6.84 -2.70 2.96
C CYS A 221 8.08 -2.34 2.14
N ASP A 222 8.73 -1.22 2.47
CA ASP A 222 9.95 -0.73 1.82
C ASP A 222 11.09 -1.76 1.87
N TYR A 223 11.27 -2.42 3.01
CA TYR A 223 12.24 -3.50 3.18
C TYR A 223 11.99 -4.68 2.22
N TRP A 224 10.73 -5.14 2.10
CA TRP A 224 10.40 -6.25 1.20
C TRP A 224 10.61 -5.89 -0.26
N ASN A 225 10.27 -4.65 -0.64
CA ASN A 225 10.52 -4.15 -1.98
C ASN A 225 12.02 -4.10 -2.28
N TYR A 226 12.82 -3.59 -1.34
CA TYR A 226 14.27 -3.52 -1.47
C TYR A 226 14.92 -4.91 -1.62
N LEU A 227 14.50 -5.88 -0.81
CA LEU A 227 14.98 -7.27 -0.95
C LEU A 227 14.67 -7.89 -2.32
N LEU A 228 13.54 -7.49 -2.92
CA LEU A 228 13.09 -8.03 -4.22
C LEU A 228 13.75 -7.33 -5.40
N THR A 229 13.87 -6.01 -5.36
CA THR A 229 14.26 -5.18 -6.52
C THR A 229 15.68 -4.62 -6.42
N GLY A 230 16.22 -4.47 -5.22
CA GLY A 230 17.42 -3.70 -4.94
C GLY A 230 17.21 -2.18 -5.01
N GLU A 231 15.98 -1.72 -5.24
CA GLU A 231 15.63 -0.30 -5.37
C GLU A 231 14.93 0.21 -4.11
N GLY A 232 15.32 1.37 -3.61
CA GLY A 232 14.71 2.01 -2.44
C GLY A 232 15.66 2.95 -1.70
N ASP A 233 15.14 3.60 -0.66
CA ASP A 233 15.85 4.64 0.12
C ASP A 233 16.71 4.07 1.28
N TYR A 234 17.29 2.86 1.11
CA TYR A 234 18.18 2.32 2.12
C TYR A 234 19.50 3.09 2.16
N ARG A 235 19.85 3.62 3.34
CA ARG A 235 21.04 4.47 3.59
C ARG A 235 21.96 3.90 4.69
N GLY A 236 21.98 2.58 4.85
CA GLY A 236 22.75 1.92 5.89
C GLY A 236 22.07 1.87 7.27
N GLU A 237 20.81 2.33 7.37
CA GLU A 237 20.05 2.31 8.62
C GLU A 237 18.77 1.49 8.47
N PHE A 238 18.61 0.48 9.30
CA PHE A 238 17.44 -0.41 9.33
C PHE A 238 16.97 -0.58 10.77
N LEU A 239 15.71 -0.17 11.04
CA LEU A 239 15.08 -0.36 12.35
C LEU A 239 15.99 0.02 13.53
N LYS A 240 16.70 1.13 13.46
CA LYS A 240 17.77 1.55 14.36
C LYS A 240 17.39 1.62 15.85
N SER A 241 16.10 1.62 16.16
CA SER A 241 15.60 1.60 17.54
C SER A 241 15.58 0.20 18.18
N TYR A 242 15.96 -0.86 17.42
CA TYR A 242 15.88 -2.24 17.88
C TYR A 242 17.20 -2.96 17.69
N ASP A 243 17.82 -3.43 18.79
CA ASP A 243 19.16 -4.04 18.79
C ASP A 243 19.24 -5.28 17.90
N TRP A 244 18.18 -6.06 17.82
CA TRP A 244 18.12 -7.26 16.98
C TRP A 244 18.17 -6.96 15.49
N SER A 245 17.93 -5.73 15.04
CA SER A 245 17.95 -5.34 13.62
C SER A 245 19.33 -5.51 12.98
N ILE A 246 20.40 -5.52 13.76
CA ILE A 246 21.79 -5.70 13.30
C ILE A 246 21.99 -6.97 12.47
N TYR A 247 21.22 -8.01 12.73
CA TYR A 247 21.30 -9.28 11.99
C TYR A 247 20.84 -9.19 10.53
N TYR A 248 20.17 -8.11 10.16
CA TYR A 248 19.66 -7.88 8.79
C TYR A 248 20.54 -6.93 7.97
N LEU A 249 21.43 -6.17 8.60
CA LEU A 249 22.25 -5.14 7.93
C LEU A 249 23.16 -5.72 6.85
N ALA A 250 23.83 -6.84 7.12
CA ALA A 250 24.77 -7.45 6.18
C ALA A 250 24.09 -7.81 4.84
N GLU A 251 22.87 -8.34 4.86
CA GLU A 251 22.10 -8.67 3.65
C GLU A 251 21.70 -7.39 2.88
N LEU A 252 21.32 -6.35 3.59
CA LEU A 252 20.93 -5.06 2.98
C LEU A 252 22.13 -4.34 2.36
N ASP A 253 23.28 -4.33 3.03
CA ASP A 253 24.52 -3.74 2.54
C ASP A 253 25.03 -4.48 1.30
N ASP A 254 24.94 -5.80 1.28
CA ASP A 254 25.30 -6.63 0.12
C ASP A 254 24.44 -6.30 -1.13
N ILE A 255 23.16 -6.05 -0.93
CA ILE A 255 22.25 -5.63 -2.02
C ILE A 255 22.67 -4.24 -2.52
N GLN A 256 22.93 -3.30 -1.61
CA GLN A 256 23.36 -1.94 -1.95
C GLN A 256 24.63 -1.93 -2.83
N ILE A 257 25.63 -2.72 -2.43
CA ILE A 257 26.90 -2.86 -3.16
C ILE A 257 26.64 -3.42 -4.57
N LYS A 258 25.82 -4.48 -4.68
CA LYS A 258 25.51 -5.10 -5.98
C LYS A 258 24.71 -4.18 -6.90
N SER A 259 23.84 -3.34 -6.38
CA SER A 259 23.08 -2.36 -7.15
C SER A 259 24.00 -1.25 -7.69
N ALA A 260 24.91 -0.72 -6.86
CA ALA A 260 25.86 0.29 -7.24
C ALA A 260 26.85 -0.16 -8.36
N VAL A 261 27.22 -1.45 -8.35
CA VAL A 261 28.08 -2.05 -9.41
C VAL A 261 27.34 -2.23 -10.74
N LYS A 262 26.02 -2.34 -10.75
CA LYS A 262 25.24 -2.46 -11.99
C LYS A 262 24.99 -1.11 -12.70
N GLU A 263 25.10 -0.01 -11.98
CA GLU A 263 24.90 1.36 -12.51
C GLU A 263 26.22 2.00 -13.00
N SER A 264 27.37 1.39 -12.71
CA SER A 264 28.71 1.82 -13.16
C SER A 264 29.18 1.02 -14.38
#